data_244f514e855a2162962dd3e82e015398
#
_entry.id   244f514e855a2162962dd3e82e015398
#
_cell.length_a   1.000
_cell.length_b   1.000
_cell.length_c   1.000
_cell.angle_alpha   90.00
_cell.angle_beta   90.00
_cell.angle_gamma   90.00
#
_symmetry.space_group_name_H-M   'P 1'
#
loop_
_entity.id
_entity.type
_entity.pdbx_description
1 polymer ?
#
loop_
_entity_poly.entity_id
_entity_poly.type
_entity_poly.pdbx_seq_one_letter_code
_entity_poly.pdbx_strand_id
1 'polypeptide(L)'
;LFIPAIDKAAAAYLAEVNAIATRTDAPTFDNTLAALERSGKSLDRVGTLYFVMTANLNTPEVQKLAEVIEPKLSQVSDEVKFNAKLFARIKAVYDARETSGLSAEQKRVVQKTYDDFVRRGASLDADKKKRVGEINQTLAKLYTDFGNRVQADENTWVVLGKDQLGGLPESL
;
A
#
# COMPACT_ATOMS: atom_id res chain seq x y z
N LEU A 1 4.61 15.06 -13.81
CA LEU A 1 4.67 15.62 -12.45
C LEU A 1 4.60 14.52 -11.38
N PHE A 2 3.63 13.58 -11.44
CA PHE A 2 3.43 12.55 -10.41
C PHE A 2 4.60 11.56 -10.30
N ILE A 3 5.07 10.98 -11.39
CA ILE A 3 6.13 9.96 -11.35
C ILE A 3 7.36 10.44 -10.58
N PRO A 4 8.00 11.59 -10.90
CA PRO A 4 9.17 12.04 -10.15
C PRO A 4 8.84 12.43 -8.70
N ALA A 5 7.61 12.86 -8.41
CA ALA A 5 7.19 13.15 -7.04
C ALA A 5 7.05 11.86 -6.22
N ILE A 6 6.44 10.82 -6.78
CA ILE A 6 6.35 9.48 -6.17
C ILE A 6 7.75 8.89 -5.96
N ASP A 7 8.63 8.95 -6.97
CA ASP A 7 10.00 8.43 -6.86
C ASP A 7 10.77 9.10 -5.72
N LYS A 8 10.69 10.43 -5.62
CA LYS A 8 11.36 11.19 -4.54
C LYS A 8 10.76 10.86 -3.17
N ALA A 9 9.43 10.80 -3.07
CA ALA A 9 8.74 10.52 -1.82
C ALA A 9 8.96 9.07 -1.36
N ALA A 10 8.98 8.11 -2.29
CA ALA A 10 9.31 6.71 -2.01
C ALA A 10 10.74 6.55 -1.49
N ALA A 11 11.71 7.20 -2.14
CA ALA A 11 13.10 7.17 -1.69
C ALA A 11 13.25 7.77 -0.27
N ALA A 12 12.55 8.87 0.04
CA ALA A 12 12.54 9.46 1.36
C ALA A 12 11.93 8.50 2.40
N TYR A 13 10.80 7.88 2.08
CA TYR A 13 10.15 6.89 2.95
C TYR A 13 11.06 5.69 3.25
N LEU A 14 11.69 5.12 2.22
CA LEU A 14 12.62 4.00 2.40
C LEU A 14 13.85 4.39 3.23
N ALA A 15 14.33 5.63 3.12
CA ALA A 15 15.40 6.15 3.97
C ALA A 15 14.96 6.26 5.44
N GLU A 16 13.74 6.76 5.72
CA GLU A 16 13.16 6.82 7.06
C GLU A 16 13.00 5.40 7.66
N VAL A 17 12.48 4.46 6.89
CA VAL A 17 12.35 3.04 7.29
C VAL A 17 13.72 2.43 7.60
N ASN A 18 14.72 2.68 6.75
CA ASN A 18 16.08 2.18 6.97
C ASN A 18 16.72 2.79 8.22
N ALA A 19 16.48 4.07 8.50
CA ALA A 19 16.95 4.72 9.72
C ALA A 19 16.35 4.06 10.97
N ILE A 20 15.07 3.68 10.95
CA ILE A 20 14.44 2.91 12.04
C ILE A 20 15.07 1.51 12.14
N ALA A 21 15.20 0.81 11.00
CA ALA A 21 15.67 -0.57 10.94
C ALA A 21 17.12 -0.74 11.43
N THR A 22 17.96 0.28 11.22
CA THR A 22 19.39 0.25 11.55
C THR A 22 19.75 0.87 12.89
N ARG A 23 18.77 1.31 13.70
CA ARG A 23 19.02 1.80 15.07
C ARG A 23 19.73 0.75 15.91
N THR A 24 20.67 1.21 16.72
CA THR A 24 21.47 0.37 17.60
C THR A 24 20.89 0.23 19.01
N ASP A 25 19.99 1.13 19.40
CA ASP A 25 19.28 1.07 20.68
C ASP A 25 18.23 -0.07 20.72
N ALA A 26 17.90 -0.53 21.91
CA ALA A 26 16.91 -1.57 22.12
C ALA A 26 15.57 -1.18 21.47
N PRO A 27 14.89 -2.10 20.75
CA PRO A 27 13.58 -1.83 20.16
C PRO A 27 12.53 -1.57 21.23
N THR A 28 11.81 -0.46 21.07
CA THR A 28 10.65 -0.09 21.91
C THR A 28 9.45 0.22 21.02
N PHE A 29 8.27 0.33 21.62
CA PHE A 29 7.08 0.80 20.92
C PHE A 29 7.34 2.14 20.22
N ASP A 30 7.92 3.11 20.93
CA ASP A 30 8.11 4.46 20.43
C ASP A 30 9.16 4.57 19.32
N ASN A 31 10.32 3.91 19.48
CA ASN A 31 11.42 4.01 18.52
C ASN A 31 11.28 3.03 17.33
N THR A 32 10.24 2.19 17.33
CA THR A 32 10.00 1.21 16.26
C THR A 32 8.60 1.37 15.67
N LEU A 33 7.53 1.06 16.42
CA LEU A 33 6.15 1.08 15.90
C LEU A 33 5.65 2.51 15.66
N ALA A 34 5.74 3.37 16.67
CA ALA A 34 5.32 4.76 16.56
C ALA A 34 6.24 5.57 15.61
N ALA A 35 7.52 5.22 15.53
CA ALA A 35 8.43 5.82 14.54
C ALA A 35 8.03 5.40 13.11
N LEU A 36 7.68 4.13 12.87
CA LEU A 36 7.21 3.63 11.58
C LEU A 36 5.89 4.30 11.17
N GLU A 37 4.95 4.45 12.08
CA GLU A 37 3.67 5.14 11.84
C GLU A 37 3.84 6.60 11.46
N ARG A 38 4.86 7.26 11.99
CA ARG A 38 5.18 8.65 11.64
C ARG A 38 5.97 8.82 10.35
N SER A 39 6.50 7.74 9.80
CA SER A 39 7.27 7.75 8.55
C SER A 39 6.35 7.79 7.32
N GLY A 40 6.91 8.11 6.15
CA GLY A 40 6.21 8.04 4.87
C GLY A 40 5.25 9.19 4.56
N LYS A 41 5.13 10.21 5.41
CA LYS A 41 4.17 11.32 5.22
C LYS A 41 4.26 12.01 3.86
N SER A 42 5.45 12.07 3.26
CA SER A 42 5.63 12.64 1.92
C SER A 42 5.01 11.75 0.86
N LEU A 43 5.17 10.43 0.98
CA LEU A 43 4.57 9.46 0.08
C LEU A 43 3.05 9.43 0.23
N ASP A 44 2.54 9.45 1.47
CA ASP A 44 1.11 9.52 1.74
C ASP A 44 0.46 10.74 1.10
N ARG A 45 1.10 11.92 1.21
CA ARG A 45 0.59 13.15 0.62
C ARG A 45 0.52 13.09 -0.89
N VAL A 46 1.59 12.66 -1.56
CA VAL A 46 1.63 12.54 -3.02
C VAL A 46 0.69 11.44 -3.48
N GLY A 47 0.67 10.31 -2.78
CA GLY A 47 -0.23 9.19 -3.04
C GLY A 47 -1.70 9.58 -2.92
N THR A 48 -2.08 10.31 -1.87
CA THR A 48 -3.46 10.81 -1.70
C THR A 48 -3.89 11.67 -2.88
N LEU A 49 -3.04 12.61 -3.32
CA LEU A 49 -3.35 13.44 -4.49
C LEU A 49 -3.49 12.61 -5.77
N TYR A 50 -2.61 11.63 -5.95
CA TYR A 50 -2.67 10.71 -7.08
C TYR A 50 -3.98 9.89 -7.07
N PHE A 51 -4.33 9.28 -5.93
CA PHE A 51 -5.55 8.46 -5.82
C PHE A 51 -6.83 9.28 -5.97
N VAL A 52 -6.88 10.51 -5.43
CA VAL A 52 -8.01 11.41 -5.66
C VAL A 52 -8.16 11.72 -7.16
N MET A 53 -7.04 11.94 -7.84
CA MET A 53 -7.05 12.23 -9.27
C MET A 53 -7.51 11.02 -10.10
N THR A 54 -7.00 9.84 -9.84
CA THR A 54 -7.40 8.60 -10.53
C THR A 54 -8.87 8.24 -10.28
N ALA A 55 -9.38 8.51 -9.07
CA ALA A 55 -10.76 8.22 -8.73
C ALA A 55 -11.78 9.17 -9.40
N ASN A 56 -11.36 10.41 -9.73
CA ASN A 56 -12.31 11.43 -10.22
C ASN A 56 -12.06 11.88 -11.68
N LEU A 57 -10.83 11.74 -12.17
CA LEU A 57 -10.42 12.23 -13.49
C LEU A 57 -9.65 11.14 -14.26
N ASN A 58 -10.20 9.94 -14.30
CA ASN A 58 -9.51 8.80 -14.89
C ASN A 58 -9.44 8.86 -16.43
N THR A 59 -8.75 9.88 -16.95
CA THR A 59 -8.47 10.02 -18.39
C THR A 59 -7.46 8.99 -18.88
N PRO A 60 -7.33 8.77 -20.21
CA PRO A 60 -6.31 7.87 -20.76
C PRO A 60 -4.89 8.19 -20.32
N GLU A 61 -4.57 9.47 -20.10
CA GLU A 61 -3.26 9.90 -19.60
C GLU A 61 -3.05 9.48 -18.13
N VAL A 62 -4.12 9.57 -17.32
CA VAL A 62 -4.08 9.14 -15.90
C VAL A 62 -3.98 7.62 -15.80
N GLN A 63 -4.69 6.87 -16.66
CA GLN A 63 -4.56 5.41 -16.75
C GLN A 63 -3.13 4.97 -17.06
N LYS A 64 -2.45 5.62 -18.02
CA LYS A 64 -1.03 5.37 -18.32
C LYS A 64 -0.10 5.67 -17.13
N LEU A 65 -0.45 6.67 -16.30
CA LEU A 65 0.29 6.92 -15.06
C LEU A 65 0.11 5.77 -14.06
N ALA A 66 -1.09 5.20 -13.95
CA ALA A 66 -1.37 4.08 -13.05
C ALA A 66 -0.55 2.84 -13.42
N GLU A 67 -0.38 2.52 -14.70
CA GLU A 67 0.45 1.41 -15.17
C GLU A 67 1.92 1.51 -14.70
N VAL A 68 2.41 2.72 -14.42
CA VAL A 68 3.76 2.96 -13.94
C VAL A 68 3.82 3.11 -12.42
N ILE A 69 2.86 3.80 -11.83
CA ILE A 69 2.87 4.16 -10.40
C ILE A 69 2.49 2.97 -9.52
N GLU A 70 1.46 2.19 -9.87
CA GLU A 70 0.98 1.09 -9.04
C GLU A 70 2.06 0.00 -8.81
N PRO A 71 2.80 -0.47 -9.82
CA PRO A 71 3.91 -1.38 -9.59
C PRO A 71 5.01 -0.79 -8.70
N LYS A 72 5.31 0.51 -8.82
CA LYS A 72 6.30 1.19 -7.95
C LYS A 72 5.86 1.21 -6.50
N LEU A 73 4.60 1.55 -6.23
CA LEU A 73 4.05 1.56 -4.87
C LEU A 73 4.03 0.15 -4.27
N SER A 74 3.70 -0.86 -5.08
CA SER A 74 3.80 -2.27 -4.68
C SER A 74 5.24 -2.66 -4.31
N GLN A 75 6.22 -2.28 -5.13
CA GLN A 75 7.63 -2.52 -4.84
C GLN A 75 8.07 -1.86 -3.54
N VAL A 76 7.73 -0.58 -3.32
CA VAL A 76 8.04 0.14 -2.07
C VAL A 76 7.44 -0.58 -0.86
N SER A 77 6.18 -1.04 -0.97
CA SER A 77 5.54 -1.83 0.07
C SER A 77 6.31 -3.11 0.38
N ASP A 78 6.74 -3.84 -0.65
CA ASP A 78 7.52 -5.08 -0.51
C ASP A 78 8.89 -4.81 0.14
N GLU A 79 9.59 -3.75 -0.26
CA GLU A 79 10.88 -3.36 0.33
C GLU A 79 10.77 -3.10 1.83
N VAL A 80 9.68 -2.44 2.26
CA VAL A 80 9.41 -2.21 3.69
C VAL A 80 9.07 -3.53 4.40
N LYS A 81 8.15 -4.34 3.84
CA LYS A 81 7.66 -5.56 4.47
C LYS A 81 8.71 -6.67 4.52
N PHE A 82 9.60 -6.71 3.54
CA PHE A 82 10.69 -7.71 3.47
C PHE A 82 11.97 -7.26 4.19
N ASN A 83 12.00 -6.05 4.76
CA ASN A 83 13.15 -5.55 5.49
C ASN A 83 13.38 -6.37 6.77
N ALA A 84 14.37 -7.25 6.73
CA ALA A 84 14.64 -8.17 7.82
C ALA A 84 15.05 -7.48 9.13
N LYS A 85 15.79 -6.34 9.04
CA LYS A 85 16.21 -5.58 10.23
C LYS A 85 15.02 -4.89 10.89
N LEU A 86 14.13 -4.28 10.08
CA LEU A 86 12.88 -3.69 10.58
C LEU A 86 12.01 -4.76 11.23
N PHE A 87 11.82 -5.91 10.56
CA PHE A 87 11.01 -7.00 11.10
C PHE A 87 11.58 -7.55 12.40
N ALA A 88 12.91 -7.68 12.52
CA ALA A 88 13.55 -8.10 13.78
C ALA A 88 13.23 -7.14 14.93
N ARG A 89 13.22 -5.83 14.69
CA ARG A 89 12.85 -4.83 15.69
C ARG A 89 11.36 -4.93 16.07
N ILE A 90 10.47 -5.05 15.08
CA ILE A 90 9.02 -5.25 15.30
C ILE A 90 8.78 -6.51 16.13
N LYS A 91 9.46 -7.62 15.77
CA LYS A 91 9.35 -8.89 16.51
C LYS A 91 9.83 -8.76 17.95
N ALA A 92 10.92 -8.07 18.21
CA ALA A 92 11.41 -7.85 19.57
C ALA A 92 10.41 -7.07 20.43
N VAL A 93 9.77 -6.03 19.87
CA VAL A 93 8.68 -5.30 20.57
C VAL A 93 7.47 -6.22 20.80
N TYR A 94 7.13 -7.03 19.80
CA TYR A 94 6.03 -8.00 19.91
C TYR A 94 6.27 -9.03 21.01
N ASP A 95 7.45 -9.62 21.06
CA ASP A 95 7.82 -10.63 22.06
C ASP A 95 7.78 -10.04 23.49
N ALA A 96 8.18 -8.78 23.66
CA ALA A 96 8.20 -8.09 24.96
C ALA A 96 6.88 -7.40 25.35
N ARG A 97 5.83 -7.42 24.50
CA ARG A 97 4.63 -6.58 24.65
C ARG A 97 3.88 -6.76 25.97
N GLU A 98 3.91 -7.95 26.56
CA GLU A 98 3.20 -8.22 27.81
C GLU A 98 3.92 -7.68 29.05
N THR A 99 5.24 -7.52 28.97
CA THR A 99 6.09 -7.13 30.10
C THR A 99 6.61 -5.68 30.00
N SER A 100 6.38 -5.00 28.88
CA SER A 100 6.95 -3.66 28.60
C SER A 100 6.06 -2.49 29.05
N GLY A 101 5.02 -2.73 29.85
CA GLY A 101 4.16 -1.65 30.38
C GLY A 101 3.27 -0.96 29.35
N LEU A 102 3.05 -1.56 28.16
CA LEU A 102 2.21 -1.01 27.10
C LEU A 102 0.73 -1.01 27.49
N SER A 103 -0.02 0.01 27.06
CA SER A 103 -1.47 0.04 27.16
C SER A 103 -2.11 -1.09 26.32
N ALA A 104 -3.39 -1.38 26.55
CA ALA A 104 -4.14 -2.37 25.78
C ALA A 104 -4.16 -2.03 24.29
N GLU A 105 -4.34 -0.74 23.95
CA GLU A 105 -4.32 -0.24 22.58
C GLU A 105 -2.95 -0.41 21.93
N GLN A 106 -1.88 -0.06 22.64
CA GLN A 106 -0.51 -0.23 22.16
C GLN A 106 -0.19 -1.70 21.92
N LYS A 107 -0.56 -2.60 22.84
CA LYS A 107 -0.41 -4.06 22.63
C LYS A 107 -1.16 -4.53 21.39
N ARG A 108 -2.37 -4.01 21.17
CA ARG A 108 -3.16 -4.34 19.96
C ARG A 108 -2.51 -3.84 18.69
N VAL A 109 -1.94 -2.62 18.68
CA VAL A 109 -1.17 -2.08 17.54
C VAL A 109 0.04 -2.97 17.25
N VAL A 110 0.82 -3.31 18.29
CA VAL A 110 1.97 -4.22 18.14
C VAL A 110 1.56 -5.55 17.53
N GLN A 111 0.50 -6.18 18.04
CA GLN A 111 -0.02 -7.44 17.52
C GLN A 111 -0.41 -7.32 16.04
N LYS A 112 -1.22 -6.32 15.70
CA LYS A 112 -1.67 -6.12 14.30
C LYS A 112 -0.51 -5.84 13.34
N THR A 113 0.46 -5.02 13.76
CA THR A 113 1.61 -4.72 12.94
C THR A 113 2.47 -5.97 12.71
N TYR A 114 2.75 -6.75 13.75
CA TYR A 114 3.48 -8.00 13.62
C TYR A 114 2.75 -8.98 12.68
N ASP A 115 1.45 -9.19 12.89
CA ASP A 115 0.64 -10.09 12.06
C ASP A 115 0.61 -9.64 10.58
N ASP A 116 0.51 -8.33 10.31
CA ASP A 116 0.54 -7.80 8.95
C ASP A 116 1.88 -8.09 8.27
N PHE A 117 3.00 -7.86 8.96
CA PHE A 117 4.32 -8.18 8.42
C PHE A 117 4.48 -9.69 8.14
N VAL A 118 4.04 -10.55 9.05
CA VAL A 118 4.10 -12.01 8.86
C VAL A 118 3.24 -12.44 7.68
N ARG A 119 2.00 -11.98 7.58
CA ARG A 119 1.08 -12.29 6.48
C ARG A 119 1.61 -11.84 5.11
N ARG A 120 2.34 -10.74 5.09
CA ARG A 120 2.97 -10.22 3.86
C ARG A 120 4.31 -10.88 3.55
N GLY A 121 4.76 -11.83 4.36
CA GLY A 121 5.93 -12.66 4.07
C GLY A 121 7.22 -12.21 4.74
N ALA A 122 7.19 -11.34 5.76
CA ALA A 122 8.39 -10.88 6.46
C ALA A 122 9.23 -12.00 7.03
N SER A 123 8.60 -13.10 7.45
CA SER A 123 9.25 -14.30 8.01
C SER A 123 9.74 -15.31 6.98
N LEU A 124 9.46 -15.10 5.69
CA LEU A 124 9.89 -16.00 4.61
C LEU A 124 11.40 -15.90 4.36
N ASP A 125 11.97 -16.98 3.81
CA ASP A 125 13.34 -16.97 3.28
C ASP A 125 13.46 -16.07 2.01
N ALA A 126 14.68 -15.84 1.57
CA ALA A 126 14.96 -14.92 0.46
C ALA A 126 14.29 -15.35 -0.85
N ASP A 127 14.28 -16.65 -1.16
CA ASP A 127 13.71 -17.17 -2.41
C ASP A 127 12.19 -17.02 -2.42
N LYS A 128 11.54 -17.33 -1.30
CA LYS A 128 10.09 -17.14 -1.15
C LYS A 128 9.70 -15.66 -1.15
N LYS A 129 10.49 -14.78 -0.51
CA LYS A 129 10.28 -13.32 -0.59
C LYS A 129 10.36 -12.83 -2.03
N LYS A 130 11.38 -13.27 -2.78
CA LYS A 130 11.49 -12.95 -4.21
C LYS A 130 10.24 -13.39 -4.97
N ARG A 131 9.79 -14.62 -4.75
CA ARG A 131 8.59 -15.14 -5.42
C ARG A 131 7.32 -14.37 -5.05
N VAL A 132 7.15 -13.99 -3.79
CA VAL A 132 6.02 -13.14 -3.35
C VAL A 132 6.10 -11.77 -4.02
N GLY A 133 7.27 -11.15 -4.10
CA GLY A 133 7.45 -9.87 -4.80
C GLY A 133 7.07 -9.96 -6.28
N GLU A 134 7.46 -11.02 -7.00
CA GLU A 134 7.05 -11.25 -8.40
C GLU A 134 5.52 -11.38 -8.53
N ILE A 135 4.88 -12.08 -7.59
CA ILE A 135 3.42 -12.21 -7.54
C ILE A 135 2.76 -10.86 -7.29
N ASN A 136 3.26 -10.07 -6.33
CA ASN A 136 2.72 -8.75 -6.00
C ASN A 136 2.82 -7.79 -7.20
N GLN A 137 3.94 -7.79 -7.92
CA GLN A 137 4.09 -7.00 -9.15
C GLN A 137 3.08 -7.42 -10.23
N THR A 138 2.89 -8.71 -10.40
CA THR A 138 1.91 -9.25 -11.36
C THR A 138 0.49 -8.86 -10.96
N LEU A 139 0.15 -8.97 -9.68
CA LEU A 139 -1.16 -8.58 -9.16
C LEU A 139 -1.41 -7.07 -9.31
N ALA A 140 -0.42 -6.22 -9.00
CA ALA A 140 -0.54 -4.77 -9.17
C ALA A 140 -0.92 -4.42 -10.62
N LYS A 141 -0.25 -5.04 -11.60
CA LYS A 141 -0.58 -4.86 -13.01
C LYS A 141 -1.98 -5.38 -13.35
N LEU A 142 -2.33 -6.60 -12.92
CA LEU A 142 -3.63 -7.20 -13.22
C LEU A 142 -4.79 -6.39 -12.62
N TYR A 143 -4.64 -5.85 -11.41
CA TYR A 143 -5.66 -4.98 -10.79
C TYR A 143 -5.83 -3.67 -11.57
N THR A 144 -4.73 -3.05 -12.02
CA THR A 144 -4.78 -1.87 -12.87
C THR A 144 -5.48 -2.16 -14.19
N ASP A 145 -5.10 -3.23 -14.88
CA ASP A 145 -5.70 -3.65 -16.15
C ASP A 145 -7.21 -3.96 -15.98
N PHE A 146 -7.57 -4.63 -14.88
CA PHE A 146 -8.97 -4.95 -14.57
C PHE A 146 -9.79 -3.67 -14.33
N GLY A 147 -9.29 -2.76 -13.49
CA GLY A 147 -9.96 -1.48 -13.22
C GLY A 147 -10.18 -0.65 -14.49
N ASN A 148 -9.18 -0.58 -15.35
CA ASN A 148 -9.28 0.12 -16.64
C ASN A 148 -10.34 -0.51 -17.58
N ARG A 149 -10.46 -1.86 -17.58
CA ARG A 149 -11.48 -2.57 -18.38
C ARG A 149 -12.88 -2.33 -17.84
N VAL A 150 -13.06 -2.38 -16.50
CA VAL A 150 -14.36 -2.08 -15.86
C VAL A 150 -14.80 -0.68 -16.23
N GLN A 151 -13.90 0.30 -16.15
CA GLN A 151 -14.22 1.68 -16.51
C GLN A 151 -14.52 1.82 -18.01
N ALA A 152 -13.81 1.11 -18.89
CA ALA A 152 -14.10 1.12 -20.33
C ALA A 152 -15.49 0.55 -20.61
N ASP A 153 -15.93 -0.46 -19.88
CA ASP A 153 -17.27 -1.05 -19.97
C ASP A 153 -18.34 -0.07 -19.47
N GLU A 154 -18.09 0.59 -18.32
CA GLU A 154 -18.99 1.62 -17.77
C GLU A 154 -19.18 2.83 -18.70
N ASN A 155 -18.23 3.13 -19.57
CA ASN A 155 -18.32 4.20 -20.56
C ASN A 155 -19.17 3.83 -21.80
N THR A 156 -19.65 2.60 -21.91
CA THR A 156 -20.52 2.14 -22.99
C THR A 156 -21.97 2.44 -22.67
N TRP A 157 -22.38 3.69 -22.79
CA TRP A 157 -23.76 4.12 -22.54
C TRP A 157 -24.68 3.73 -23.68
N VAL A 158 -25.83 3.14 -23.34
CA VAL A 158 -26.94 2.97 -24.25
C VAL A 158 -28.07 3.94 -23.86
N VAL A 159 -28.30 4.95 -24.69
CA VAL A 159 -29.41 5.89 -24.47
C VAL A 159 -30.66 5.29 -25.12
N LEU A 160 -31.64 4.92 -24.29
CA LEU A 160 -32.92 4.42 -24.75
C LEU A 160 -33.84 5.58 -25.16
N GLY A 161 -34.44 5.49 -26.34
CA GLY A 161 -35.52 6.38 -26.76
C GLY A 161 -36.82 6.06 -26.04
N LYS A 162 -37.79 6.99 -26.04
CA LYS A 162 -39.10 6.79 -25.39
C LYS A 162 -39.86 5.55 -25.90
N ASP A 163 -39.67 5.18 -27.12
CA ASP A 163 -40.23 4.01 -27.80
C ASP A 163 -39.61 2.67 -27.33
N GLN A 164 -38.46 2.72 -26.67
CA GLN A 164 -37.73 1.57 -26.15
C GLN A 164 -37.96 1.33 -24.65
N LEU A 165 -38.77 2.14 -24.00
CA LEU A 165 -39.06 2.05 -22.56
C LEU A 165 -40.18 1.04 -22.24
N GLY A 166 -40.76 0.35 -23.25
CA GLY A 166 -41.81 -0.65 -23.04
C GLY A 166 -41.39 -1.77 -22.08
N GLY A 167 -42.17 -2.00 -21.03
CA GLY A 167 -41.89 -3.02 -20.00
C GLY A 167 -41.06 -2.51 -18.79
N LEU A 168 -40.60 -1.27 -18.81
CA LEU A 168 -39.99 -0.64 -17.64
C LEU A 168 -41.08 -0.07 -16.70
N PRO A 169 -40.83 -0.08 -15.36
CA PRO A 169 -41.73 0.58 -14.41
C PRO A 169 -41.84 2.09 -14.67
N GLU A 170 -43.00 2.69 -14.40
CA GLU A 170 -43.21 4.15 -14.55
C GLU A 170 -42.28 4.99 -13.66
N SER A 171 -41.64 4.39 -12.65
CA SER A 171 -40.72 5.05 -11.74
C SER A 171 -39.26 5.14 -12.27
N LEU A 172 -38.98 4.63 -13.46
CA LEU A 172 -37.73 4.75 -14.19
C LEU A 172 -37.91 5.72 -15.35
#